data_432437aa42deb0d791396f6ccdbec8ed
#
_entry.id   432437aa42deb0d791396f6ccdbec8ed
#
_cell.length_a   1.000
_cell.length_b   1.000
_cell.length_c   1.000
_cell.angle_alpha   90.00
_cell.angle_beta   90.00
_cell.angle_gamma   90.00
#
_symmetry.space_group_name_H-M   'P 1'
#
loop_
_entity.id
_entity.type
_entity.pdbx_description
1 polymer ?
#
loop_
_entity_poly.entity_id
_entity_poly.type
_entity_poly.pdbx_seq_one_letter_code
_entity_poly.pdbx_strand_id
1 'polypeptide(L)'
;MRLSRFFTDTPLSLGDHELPEAQAHYISRVLRMGEGDAVQLFDGSGQEFLGTLLEVGKKRVTVQLTQHFAGQAESPLHIHLGQGLSRGERMDWAIQKATELGVNAITPIFSERCEVRLKDERADKRLLHWRQVAISACEQCGRSTVPVIHPPLLLADWLKQTEADLKLVLHPVAEPMVSHAKPSSLAFLIGPEGGLTDNEVEIAQGAGYHAARLGPRVLRTETAPVVALAVAQQLWGDF
;
A
#
# COMPACT_ATOMS: atom_id res chain seq x y z
N MET A 1 -24.06 -5.61 -9.77
CA MET A 1 -23.07 -6.66 -9.43
C MET A 1 -21.69 -6.03 -9.59
N ARG A 2 -20.77 -6.15 -8.62
CA ARG A 2 -19.43 -5.56 -8.75
C ARG A 2 -18.63 -6.42 -9.74
N LEU A 3 -17.99 -5.79 -10.72
CA LEU A 3 -17.13 -6.49 -11.68
C LEU A 3 -15.90 -7.05 -10.97
N SER A 4 -15.41 -8.20 -11.41
CA SER A 4 -14.11 -8.72 -10.98
C SER A 4 -13.00 -7.86 -11.56
N ARG A 5 -12.09 -7.44 -10.68
CA ARG A 5 -10.97 -6.54 -11.01
C ARG A 5 -9.66 -7.31 -10.94
N PHE A 6 -8.78 -7.07 -11.91
CA PHE A 6 -7.48 -7.72 -11.98
C PHE A 6 -6.39 -6.73 -12.36
N PHE A 7 -5.27 -6.83 -11.65
CA PHE A 7 -4.07 -6.07 -11.97
C PHE A 7 -3.20 -6.83 -12.98
N THR A 8 -2.56 -6.13 -13.90
CA THR A 8 -1.51 -6.69 -14.76
C THR A 8 -0.29 -5.78 -14.77
N ASP A 9 0.92 -6.34 -14.81
CA ASP A 9 2.17 -5.59 -14.97
C ASP A 9 2.39 -5.15 -16.42
N THR A 10 1.62 -5.67 -17.37
CA THR A 10 1.71 -5.32 -18.79
C THR A 10 0.86 -4.07 -19.06
N PRO A 11 1.42 -3.03 -19.68
CA PRO A 11 0.64 -1.86 -20.08
C PRO A 11 -0.57 -2.25 -20.93
N LEU A 12 -1.72 -1.66 -20.61
CA LEU A 12 -2.99 -1.95 -21.25
C LEU A 12 -3.32 -0.91 -22.34
N SER A 13 -4.06 -1.36 -23.35
CA SER A 13 -4.66 -0.55 -24.39
C SER A 13 -5.99 -1.16 -24.82
N LEU A 14 -6.78 -0.47 -25.62
CA LEU A 14 -7.98 -1.08 -26.20
C LEU A 14 -7.60 -2.18 -27.18
N GLY A 15 -8.39 -3.26 -27.23
CA GLY A 15 -8.17 -4.44 -28.06
C GLY A 15 -8.00 -5.72 -27.24
N ASP A 16 -7.45 -6.75 -27.86
CA ASP A 16 -7.31 -8.07 -27.29
C ASP A 16 -6.00 -8.20 -26.51
N HIS A 17 -6.08 -8.74 -25.30
CA HIS A 17 -4.96 -8.97 -24.40
C HIS A 17 -4.98 -10.40 -23.87
N GLU A 18 -3.82 -11.03 -23.87
CA GLU A 18 -3.62 -12.31 -23.19
C GLU A 18 -3.18 -12.05 -21.74
N LEU A 19 -3.89 -12.63 -20.79
CA LEU A 19 -3.57 -12.49 -19.36
C LEU A 19 -2.48 -13.47 -18.91
N PRO A 20 -1.62 -13.10 -17.95
CA PRO A 20 -0.60 -13.99 -17.37
C PRO A 20 -1.19 -15.32 -16.88
N GLU A 21 -0.41 -16.42 -16.98
CA GLU A 21 -0.87 -17.78 -16.62
C GLU A 21 -1.44 -17.86 -15.19
N ALA A 22 -0.83 -17.14 -14.23
CA ALA A 22 -1.32 -17.10 -12.85
C ALA A 22 -2.74 -16.51 -12.74
N GLN A 23 -3.03 -15.44 -13.51
CA GLN A 23 -4.37 -14.85 -13.58
C GLN A 23 -5.34 -15.75 -14.36
N ALA A 24 -4.90 -16.36 -15.45
CA ALA A 24 -5.71 -17.32 -16.21
C ALA A 24 -6.17 -18.48 -15.29
N HIS A 25 -5.25 -19.02 -14.48
CA HIS A 25 -5.58 -20.04 -13.49
C HIS A 25 -6.60 -19.52 -12.44
N TYR A 26 -6.39 -18.31 -11.91
CA TYR A 26 -7.29 -17.73 -10.90
C TYR A 26 -8.70 -17.51 -11.47
N ILE A 27 -8.80 -16.89 -12.66
CA ILE A 27 -10.06 -16.64 -13.35
C ILE A 27 -10.82 -17.94 -13.63
N SER A 28 -10.14 -18.93 -14.22
CA SER A 28 -10.80 -20.16 -14.68
C SER A 28 -11.08 -21.17 -13.54
N ARG A 29 -10.22 -21.25 -12.54
CA ARG A 29 -10.30 -22.29 -11.48
C ARG A 29 -10.90 -21.82 -10.18
N VAL A 30 -10.52 -20.61 -9.74
CA VAL A 30 -10.97 -20.07 -8.46
C VAL A 30 -12.29 -19.34 -8.64
N LEU A 31 -12.35 -18.38 -9.56
CA LEU A 31 -13.55 -17.59 -9.82
C LEU A 31 -14.55 -18.30 -10.73
N ARG A 32 -14.10 -19.30 -11.50
CA ARG A 32 -14.91 -20.08 -12.43
C ARG A 32 -15.66 -19.21 -13.44
N MET A 33 -15.00 -18.14 -13.89
CA MET A 33 -15.52 -17.26 -14.91
C MET A 33 -15.43 -17.94 -16.28
N GLY A 34 -16.32 -17.57 -17.20
CA GLY A 34 -16.44 -18.11 -18.53
C GLY A 34 -16.33 -17.05 -19.63
N GLU A 35 -16.37 -17.50 -20.86
CA GLU A 35 -16.45 -16.63 -22.05
C GLU A 35 -17.71 -15.77 -21.97
N GLY A 36 -17.58 -14.48 -22.31
CA GLY A 36 -18.67 -13.50 -22.22
C GLY A 36 -18.75 -12.78 -20.88
N ASP A 37 -18.05 -13.24 -19.83
CA ASP A 37 -18.05 -12.55 -18.55
C ASP A 37 -17.31 -11.21 -18.63
N ALA A 38 -17.91 -10.17 -18.04
CA ALA A 38 -17.33 -8.85 -17.97
C ALA A 38 -16.27 -8.77 -16.86
N VAL A 39 -15.16 -8.10 -17.15
CA VAL A 39 -14.04 -7.89 -16.24
C VAL A 39 -13.55 -6.45 -16.33
N GLN A 40 -12.85 -6.03 -15.28
CA GLN A 40 -12.15 -4.76 -15.22
C GLN A 40 -10.67 -5.00 -14.97
N LEU A 41 -9.81 -4.43 -15.82
CA LEU A 41 -8.36 -4.51 -15.68
C LEU A 41 -7.76 -3.16 -15.32
N PHE A 42 -6.61 -3.18 -14.67
CA PHE A 42 -5.78 -1.99 -14.46
C PHE A 42 -4.29 -2.39 -14.43
N ASP A 43 -3.41 -1.47 -14.81
CA ASP A 43 -1.97 -1.71 -14.95
C ASP A 43 -1.10 -0.85 -14.03
N GLY A 44 -1.73 -0.15 -13.08
CA GLY A 44 -1.04 0.75 -12.16
C GLY A 44 -0.83 2.17 -12.70
N SER A 45 -1.22 2.45 -13.94
CA SER A 45 -1.12 3.79 -14.55
C SER A 45 -2.15 4.79 -14.04
N GLY A 46 -3.09 4.35 -13.19
CA GLY A 46 -4.25 5.14 -12.79
C GLY A 46 -5.41 5.04 -13.78
N GLN A 47 -5.25 4.29 -14.88
CA GLN A 47 -6.33 4.00 -15.82
C GLN A 47 -6.99 2.66 -15.50
N GLU A 48 -8.26 2.57 -15.81
CA GLU A 48 -9.07 1.36 -15.71
C GLU A 48 -9.64 0.99 -17.05
N PHE A 49 -9.71 -0.30 -17.34
CA PHE A 49 -10.15 -0.84 -18.61
C PHE A 49 -11.30 -1.82 -18.40
N LEU A 50 -12.39 -1.64 -19.13
CA LEU A 50 -13.50 -2.59 -19.16
C LEU A 50 -13.37 -3.50 -20.38
N GLY A 51 -13.64 -4.78 -20.15
CA GLY A 51 -13.59 -5.77 -21.21
C GLY A 51 -14.42 -6.99 -20.91
N THR A 52 -14.39 -7.90 -21.87
CA THR A 52 -15.11 -9.17 -21.85
C THR A 52 -14.15 -10.31 -22.13
N LEU A 53 -14.26 -11.40 -21.39
CA LEU A 53 -13.46 -12.60 -21.61
C LEU A 53 -13.86 -13.24 -22.96
N LEU A 54 -12.88 -13.35 -23.89
CA LEU A 54 -13.08 -13.97 -25.20
C LEU A 54 -12.83 -15.48 -25.17
N GLU A 55 -11.76 -15.89 -24.45
CA GLU A 55 -11.35 -17.29 -24.32
C GLU A 55 -10.96 -17.55 -22.87
N VAL A 56 -11.47 -18.63 -22.29
CA VAL A 56 -11.15 -19.01 -20.91
C VAL A 56 -10.66 -20.46 -20.87
N GLY A 57 -9.34 -20.61 -20.98
CA GLY A 57 -8.66 -21.90 -20.86
C GLY A 57 -7.93 -22.05 -19.51
N LYS A 58 -7.38 -23.25 -19.27
CA LYS A 58 -6.64 -23.54 -18.02
C LYS A 58 -5.35 -22.74 -17.87
N LYS A 59 -4.70 -22.41 -18.96
CA LYS A 59 -3.40 -21.72 -19.00
C LYS A 59 -3.44 -20.40 -19.76
N ARG A 60 -4.52 -20.17 -20.49
CA ARG A 60 -4.68 -19.01 -21.34
C ARG A 60 -6.06 -18.42 -21.14
N VAL A 61 -6.10 -17.12 -20.91
CA VAL A 61 -7.32 -16.32 -20.91
C VAL A 61 -7.06 -15.09 -21.77
N THR A 62 -7.94 -14.83 -22.71
CA THR A 62 -7.91 -13.65 -23.55
C THR A 62 -9.09 -12.75 -23.18
N VAL A 63 -8.82 -11.45 -23.05
CA VAL A 63 -9.83 -10.42 -22.79
C VAL A 63 -9.83 -9.39 -23.90
N GLN A 64 -11.01 -8.97 -24.35
CA GLN A 64 -11.18 -7.83 -25.24
C GLN A 64 -11.51 -6.60 -24.43
N LEU A 65 -10.60 -5.61 -24.42
CA LEU A 65 -10.78 -4.33 -23.75
C LEU A 65 -11.45 -3.35 -24.71
N THR A 66 -12.62 -2.84 -24.33
CA THR A 66 -13.47 -2.01 -25.19
C THR A 66 -13.61 -0.57 -24.73
N GLN A 67 -13.32 -0.29 -23.46
CA GLN A 67 -13.40 1.05 -22.88
C GLN A 67 -12.27 1.26 -21.88
N HIS A 68 -11.83 2.51 -21.74
CA HIS A 68 -10.93 2.93 -20.65
C HIS A 68 -11.39 4.25 -20.04
N PHE A 69 -11.04 4.48 -18.77
CA PHE A 69 -11.35 5.70 -18.03
C PHE A 69 -10.36 5.88 -16.87
N ALA A 70 -10.24 7.09 -16.37
CA ALA A 70 -9.41 7.37 -15.21
C ALA A 70 -10.02 6.75 -13.95
N GLY A 71 -9.20 6.07 -13.15
CA GLY A 71 -9.59 5.59 -11.82
C GLY A 71 -9.95 6.76 -10.90
N GLN A 72 -10.92 6.54 -10.03
CA GLN A 72 -11.47 7.60 -9.14
C GLN A 72 -11.19 7.37 -7.65
N ALA A 73 -10.47 6.31 -7.30
CA ALA A 73 -10.23 5.93 -5.91
C ALA A 73 -8.85 6.37 -5.37
N GLU A 74 -8.21 7.37 -6.00
CA GLU A 74 -6.93 7.88 -5.54
C GLU A 74 -7.12 9.17 -4.76
N SER A 75 -6.58 9.21 -3.53
CA SER A 75 -6.58 10.40 -2.70
C SER A 75 -5.67 11.50 -3.27
N PRO A 76 -6.05 12.79 -3.14
CA PRO A 76 -5.18 13.90 -3.49
C PRO A 76 -3.99 14.08 -2.54
N LEU A 77 -4.01 13.45 -1.36
CA LEU A 77 -2.94 13.49 -0.37
C LEU A 77 -1.91 12.40 -0.66
N HIS A 78 -0.67 12.80 -0.96
CA HIS A 78 0.41 11.84 -1.17
C HIS A 78 1.00 11.37 0.17
N ILE A 79 0.84 10.08 0.50
CA ILE A 79 1.30 9.52 1.78
C ILE A 79 2.39 8.48 1.58
N HIS A 80 3.52 8.65 2.29
CA HIS A 80 4.60 7.68 2.40
C HIS A 80 4.68 7.13 3.83
N LEU A 81 4.47 5.83 3.99
CA LEU A 81 4.49 5.15 5.28
C LEU A 81 5.83 4.45 5.51
N GLY A 82 6.62 4.92 6.47
CA GLY A 82 7.74 4.18 7.06
C GLY A 82 7.23 3.29 8.18
N GLN A 83 7.06 1.98 7.90
CA GLN A 83 6.50 1.02 8.84
C GLN A 83 7.60 0.16 9.46
N GLY A 84 7.74 0.19 10.78
CA GLY A 84 8.60 -0.73 11.50
C GLY A 84 8.28 -2.19 11.17
N LEU A 85 9.30 -2.94 10.79
CA LEU A 85 9.16 -4.35 10.41
C LEU A 85 8.55 -5.17 11.54
N SER A 86 7.45 -5.83 11.24
CA SER A 86 6.65 -6.63 12.17
C SER A 86 6.66 -8.10 11.81
N ARG A 87 6.44 -8.97 12.81
CA ARG A 87 6.41 -10.43 12.61
C ARG A 87 5.11 -10.90 11.97
N GLY A 88 5.23 -11.92 11.12
CA GLY A 88 4.10 -12.69 10.57
C GLY A 88 3.12 -11.85 9.78
N GLU A 89 1.84 -12.09 10.00
CA GLU A 89 0.73 -11.49 9.27
C GLU A 89 0.47 -10.00 9.60
N ARG A 90 1.11 -9.46 10.66
CA ARG A 90 0.91 -8.05 11.05
C ARG A 90 1.41 -7.08 9.97
N MET A 91 2.56 -7.38 9.34
CA MET A 91 3.06 -6.56 8.24
C MET A 91 2.14 -6.64 7.02
N ASP A 92 1.65 -7.84 6.70
CA ASP A 92 0.72 -8.06 5.59
C ASP A 92 -0.58 -7.27 5.82
N TRP A 93 -1.10 -7.33 7.05
CA TRP A 93 -2.31 -6.58 7.45
C TRP A 93 -2.11 -5.07 7.39
N ALA A 94 -0.97 -4.57 7.87
CA ALA A 94 -0.63 -3.14 7.79
C ALA A 94 -0.55 -2.66 6.34
N ILE A 95 0.10 -3.41 5.45
CA ILE A 95 0.20 -3.09 4.02
C ILE A 95 -1.18 -3.12 3.35
N GLN A 96 -1.98 -4.17 3.61
CA GLN A 96 -3.33 -4.28 3.07
C GLN A 96 -4.18 -3.06 3.45
N LYS A 97 -4.24 -2.74 4.74
CA LYS A 97 -5.09 -1.64 5.22
C LYS A 97 -4.55 -0.27 4.85
N ALA A 98 -3.23 -0.08 4.82
CA ALA A 98 -2.63 1.15 4.32
C ALA A 98 -2.96 1.37 2.84
N THR A 99 -2.97 0.30 2.03
CA THR A 99 -3.37 0.37 0.61
C THR A 99 -4.83 0.78 0.47
N GLU A 100 -5.74 0.16 1.22
CA GLU A 100 -7.16 0.51 1.24
C GLU A 100 -7.41 1.97 1.67
N LEU A 101 -6.52 2.54 2.50
CA LEU A 101 -6.58 3.92 3.01
C LEU A 101 -5.78 4.93 2.17
N GLY A 102 -5.40 4.57 0.95
CA GLY A 102 -4.85 5.54 0.00
C GLY A 102 -3.35 5.82 0.15
N VAL A 103 -2.55 4.97 0.81
CA VAL A 103 -1.09 5.15 0.85
C VAL A 103 -0.48 5.07 -0.56
N ASN A 104 0.53 5.90 -0.85
CA ASN A 104 1.21 5.90 -2.15
C ASN A 104 2.52 5.10 -2.13
N ALA A 105 3.20 5.07 -0.98
CA ALA A 105 4.43 4.31 -0.81
C ALA A 105 4.54 3.75 0.60
N ILE A 106 5.14 2.56 0.74
CA ILE A 106 5.44 1.92 2.02
C ILE A 106 6.89 1.48 2.01
N THR A 107 7.65 1.90 3.04
CA THR A 107 9.02 1.41 3.27
C THR A 107 9.05 0.65 4.60
N PRO A 108 9.34 -0.65 4.59
CA PRO A 108 9.62 -1.39 5.81
C PRO A 108 10.90 -0.89 6.48
N ILE A 109 10.88 -0.64 7.79
CA ILE A 109 11.98 0.00 8.53
C ILE A 109 12.60 -0.97 9.53
N PHE A 110 13.92 -1.11 9.46
CA PHE A 110 14.72 -1.70 10.54
C PHE A 110 15.02 -0.63 11.59
N SER A 111 14.49 -0.81 12.79
CA SER A 111 14.76 0.00 13.98
C SER A 111 15.45 -0.83 15.04
N GLU A 112 15.92 -0.20 16.13
CA GLU A 112 16.68 -0.85 17.18
C GLU A 112 15.91 -2.02 17.86
N ARG A 113 14.60 -1.83 18.12
CA ARG A 113 13.73 -2.84 18.72
C ARG A 113 13.03 -3.75 17.72
N CYS A 114 13.50 -3.74 16.46
CA CYS A 114 13.01 -4.66 15.44
C CYS A 114 13.56 -6.07 15.67
N GLU A 115 12.68 -7.03 15.92
CA GLU A 115 13.05 -8.44 16.12
C GLU A 115 13.15 -9.24 14.84
N VAL A 116 12.69 -8.67 13.73
CA VAL A 116 12.71 -9.31 12.41
C VAL A 116 14.08 -9.11 11.76
N ARG A 117 14.68 -10.21 11.33
CA ARG A 117 15.93 -10.20 10.56
C ARG A 117 15.65 -10.75 9.16
N LEU A 118 15.72 -9.89 8.18
CA LEU A 118 15.63 -10.28 6.77
C LEU A 118 17.04 -10.24 6.18
N LYS A 119 17.48 -11.35 5.57
CA LYS A 119 18.73 -11.45 4.83
C LYS A 119 18.41 -11.66 3.36
N ASP A 120 19.08 -10.92 2.52
CA ASP A 120 19.13 -10.98 1.05
C ASP A 120 17.93 -11.68 0.37
N GLU A 121 18.06 -12.94 -0.05
CA GLU A 121 16.99 -13.68 -0.74
C GLU A 121 15.64 -13.73 0.00
N ARG A 122 15.66 -13.65 1.34
CA ARG A 122 14.42 -13.60 2.11
C ARG A 122 13.78 -12.22 2.05
N ALA A 123 14.58 -11.15 1.92
CA ALA A 123 14.08 -9.81 1.74
C ALA A 123 13.36 -9.67 0.40
N ASP A 124 13.95 -10.18 -0.69
CA ASP A 124 13.35 -10.16 -2.02
C ASP A 124 12.02 -10.93 -2.07
N LYS A 125 11.99 -12.14 -1.50
CA LYS A 125 10.75 -12.95 -1.42
C LYS A 125 9.66 -12.23 -0.62
N ARG A 126 10.03 -11.55 0.47
CA ARG A 126 9.08 -10.77 1.27
C ARG A 126 8.58 -9.55 0.52
N LEU A 127 9.45 -8.84 -0.19
CA LEU A 127 9.09 -7.70 -1.01
C LEU A 127 8.06 -8.07 -2.09
N LEU A 128 8.30 -9.17 -2.80
CA LEU A 128 7.35 -9.71 -3.79
C LEU A 128 6.01 -10.09 -3.15
N HIS A 129 6.04 -10.74 -1.99
CA HIS A 129 4.82 -11.08 -1.25
C HIS A 129 4.04 -9.82 -0.83
N TRP A 130 4.69 -8.82 -0.26
CA TRP A 130 4.05 -7.57 0.17
C TRP A 130 3.47 -6.79 -1.02
N ARG A 131 4.18 -6.78 -2.15
CA ARG A 131 3.64 -6.22 -3.38
C ARG A 131 2.36 -6.94 -3.80
N GLN A 132 2.32 -8.27 -3.71
CA GLN A 132 1.10 -9.04 -4.01
C GLN A 132 -0.05 -8.73 -3.04
N VAL A 133 0.25 -8.52 -1.76
CA VAL A 133 -0.76 -8.07 -0.77
C VAL A 133 -1.35 -6.70 -1.18
N ALA A 134 -0.50 -5.76 -1.58
CA ALA A 134 -0.95 -4.45 -2.05
C ALA A 134 -1.77 -4.54 -3.34
N ILE A 135 -1.38 -5.37 -4.30
CA ILE A 135 -2.14 -5.63 -5.53
C ILE A 135 -3.54 -6.17 -5.20
N SER A 136 -3.62 -7.20 -4.37
CA SER A 136 -4.91 -7.79 -3.97
C SER A 136 -5.80 -6.79 -3.23
N ALA A 137 -5.21 -5.91 -2.43
CA ALA A 137 -5.94 -4.81 -1.79
C ALA A 137 -6.49 -3.81 -2.82
N CYS A 138 -5.70 -3.43 -3.85
CA CYS A 138 -6.16 -2.56 -4.94
C CYS A 138 -7.30 -3.20 -5.75
N GLU A 139 -7.21 -4.49 -6.07
CA GLU A 139 -8.28 -5.24 -6.75
C GLU A 139 -9.58 -5.19 -5.94
N GLN A 140 -9.48 -5.31 -4.62
CA GLN A 140 -10.63 -5.30 -3.73
C GLN A 140 -11.17 -3.89 -3.47
N CYS A 141 -10.33 -2.89 -3.16
CA CYS A 141 -10.79 -1.56 -2.73
C CYS A 141 -11.16 -0.63 -3.89
N GLY A 142 -10.72 -0.93 -5.11
CA GLY A 142 -11.06 -0.13 -6.30
C GLY A 142 -9.95 0.83 -6.74
N ARG A 143 -8.78 0.80 -6.12
CA ARG A 143 -7.64 1.61 -6.56
C ARG A 143 -7.08 1.09 -7.86
N SER A 144 -6.66 1.99 -8.74
CA SER A 144 -6.02 1.68 -10.02
C SER A 144 -4.52 2.01 -10.05
N THR A 145 -3.99 2.54 -8.94
CA THR A 145 -2.56 2.73 -8.71
C THR A 145 -2.11 1.85 -7.55
N VAL A 146 -1.17 0.93 -7.82
CA VAL A 146 -0.59 0.07 -6.78
C VAL A 146 0.46 0.87 -6.01
N PRO A 147 0.39 0.97 -4.66
CA PRO A 147 1.40 1.68 -3.90
C PRO A 147 2.78 1.03 -4.07
N VAL A 148 3.81 1.86 -4.08
CA VAL A 148 5.19 1.38 -4.18
C VAL A 148 5.60 0.74 -2.84
N ILE A 149 5.97 -0.53 -2.86
CA ILE A 149 6.57 -1.19 -1.70
C ILE A 149 8.08 -1.17 -1.88
N HIS A 150 8.77 -0.34 -1.10
CA HIS A 150 10.22 -0.21 -1.16
C HIS A 150 10.94 -1.37 -0.46
N PRO A 151 12.17 -1.68 -0.85
CA PRO A 151 13.03 -2.56 -0.06
C PRO A 151 13.18 -2.05 1.38
N PRO A 152 13.33 -2.96 2.36
CA PRO A 152 13.56 -2.56 3.75
C PRO A 152 14.80 -1.69 3.93
N LEU A 153 14.67 -0.61 4.70
CA LEU A 153 15.75 0.35 4.99
C LEU A 153 16.07 0.41 6.50
N LEU A 154 17.30 0.78 6.82
CA LEU A 154 17.62 1.23 8.18
C LEU A 154 16.90 2.56 8.47
N LEU A 155 16.46 2.77 9.70
CA LEU A 155 15.80 4.01 10.11
C LEU A 155 16.60 5.26 9.73
N ALA A 156 17.91 5.24 9.98
CA ALA A 156 18.78 6.39 9.68
C ALA A 156 18.83 6.73 8.18
N ASP A 157 18.73 5.74 7.31
CA ASP A 157 18.73 5.94 5.86
C ASP A 157 17.35 6.41 5.37
N TRP A 158 16.27 5.87 5.93
CA TRP A 158 14.91 6.36 5.71
C TRP A 158 14.77 7.85 6.02
N LEU A 159 15.25 8.26 7.21
CA LEU A 159 15.15 9.66 7.66
C LEU A 159 15.88 10.66 6.74
N LYS A 160 16.99 10.22 6.12
CA LYS A 160 17.78 11.06 5.18
C LYS A 160 17.12 11.19 3.80
N GLN A 161 16.41 10.13 3.36
CA GLN A 161 15.91 10.03 1.99
C GLN A 161 14.46 10.50 1.85
N THR A 162 13.72 10.55 2.96
CA THR A 162 12.29 10.85 2.91
C THR A 162 12.04 12.34 2.91
N GLU A 163 11.37 12.81 1.86
CA GLU A 163 10.90 14.18 1.72
C GLU A 163 9.37 14.20 1.73
N ALA A 164 8.80 15.13 2.47
CA ALA A 164 7.37 15.42 2.53
C ALA A 164 7.14 16.80 3.15
N ASP A 165 6.02 17.45 2.83
CA ASP A 165 5.63 18.74 3.42
C ASP A 165 5.42 18.64 4.92
N LEU A 166 4.88 17.50 5.37
CA LEU A 166 4.68 17.17 6.77
C LEU A 166 5.26 15.79 7.08
N LYS A 167 6.09 15.70 8.11
CA LYS A 167 6.70 14.46 8.58
C LYS A 167 6.27 14.19 10.02
N LEU A 168 5.65 13.04 10.28
CA LEU A 168 5.13 12.66 11.60
C LEU A 168 5.75 11.35 12.08
N VAL A 169 6.31 11.34 13.30
CA VAL A 169 6.68 10.12 14.01
C VAL A 169 5.65 9.83 15.10
N LEU A 170 5.06 8.64 15.07
CA LEU A 170 4.07 8.27 16.08
C LEU A 170 4.74 7.85 17.39
N HIS A 171 4.39 8.55 18.48
CA HIS A 171 4.93 8.27 19.80
C HIS A 171 3.83 8.42 20.89
N PRO A 172 3.68 7.45 21.82
CA PRO A 172 2.54 7.44 22.75
C PRO A 172 2.46 8.63 23.73
N VAL A 173 3.60 9.22 24.07
CA VAL A 173 3.68 10.35 25.03
C VAL A 173 3.82 11.71 24.36
N ALA A 174 3.75 11.78 23.03
CA ALA A 174 3.77 13.03 22.30
C ALA A 174 2.47 13.84 22.45
N GLU A 175 2.47 15.07 21.94
CA GLU A 175 1.24 15.85 21.83
C GLU A 175 0.26 15.20 20.82
N PRO A 176 -1.06 15.43 20.98
CA PRO A 176 -2.04 14.93 20.04
C PRO A 176 -1.71 15.35 18.60
N MET A 177 -1.95 14.47 17.63
CA MET A 177 -1.93 14.84 16.23
C MET A 177 -2.96 15.94 16.00
N VAL A 178 -2.47 17.15 15.73
CA VAL A 178 -3.30 18.33 15.50
C VAL A 178 -3.34 18.68 14.02
N SER A 179 -4.34 19.43 13.62
CA SER A 179 -4.43 19.94 12.25
C SER A 179 -3.28 20.91 11.98
N HIS A 180 -2.46 20.59 11.01
CA HIS A 180 -1.51 21.51 10.37
C HIS A 180 -2.18 22.19 9.17
N ALA A 181 -1.51 23.17 8.58
CA ALA A 181 -1.88 23.63 7.24
C ALA A 181 -1.92 22.41 6.30
N LYS A 182 -2.91 22.37 5.40
CA LYS A 182 -3.11 21.20 4.51
C LYS A 182 -1.83 20.88 3.72
N PRO A 183 -1.14 19.76 4.01
CA PRO A 183 0.02 19.34 3.24
C PRO A 183 -0.44 18.71 1.92
N SER A 184 0.40 18.76 0.88
CA SER A 184 0.21 17.95 -0.32
C SER A 184 0.88 16.58 -0.19
N SER A 185 1.87 16.48 0.68
CA SER A 185 2.60 15.25 0.97
C SER A 185 2.84 15.03 2.46
N LEU A 186 2.74 13.77 2.90
CA LEU A 186 2.85 13.37 4.30
C LEU A 186 3.72 12.12 4.43
N ALA A 187 4.69 12.14 5.35
CA ALA A 187 5.44 10.96 5.75
C ALA A 187 5.09 10.55 7.19
N PHE A 188 4.67 9.30 7.37
CA PHE A 188 4.53 8.70 8.69
C PHE A 188 5.71 7.80 9.00
N LEU A 189 6.23 7.86 10.24
CA LEU A 189 7.13 6.88 10.81
C LEU A 189 6.45 6.19 11.99
N ILE A 190 6.30 4.87 11.88
CA ILE A 190 5.63 4.02 12.88
C ILE A 190 6.57 2.89 13.30
N GLY A 191 6.78 2.72 14.60
CA GLY A 191 7.66 1.70 15.15
C GLY A 191 7.13 0.26 15.04
N PRO A 192 7.99 -0.75 15.22
CA PRO A 192 7.62 -2.16 15.32
C PRO A 192 6.88 -2.45 16.64
N GLU A 193 6.66 -3.73 16.97
CA GLU A 193 5.99 -4.14 18.21
C GLU A 193 6.67 -3.62 19.48
N GLY A 194 8.00 -3.52 19.48
CA GLY A 194 8.79 -2.95 20.57
C GLY A 194 8.79 -1.42 20.62
N GLY A 195 8.12 -0.77 19.66
CA GLY A 195 8.15 0.69 19.49
C GLY A 195 9.49 1.21 18.98
N LEU A 196 9.62 2.52 18.89
CA LEU A 196 10.90 3.22 18.70
C LEU A 196 11.52 3.52 20.06
N THR A 197 12.84 3.62 20.12
CA THR A 197 13.53 4.14 21.31
C THR A 197 13.41 5.66 21.37
N ASP A 198 13.58 6.24 22.58
CA ASP A 198 13.56 7.70 22.75
C ASP A 198 14.63 8.37 21.85
N ASN A 199 15.82 7.76 21.75
CA ASN A 199 16.89 8.20 20.88
C ASN A 199 16.50 8.17 19.38
N GLU A 200 15.78 7.13 18.93
CA GLU A 200 15.28 7.06 17.55
C GLU A 200 14.24 8.15 17.26
N VAL A 201 13.40 8.47 18.26
CA VAL A 201 12.44 9.57 18.14
C VAL A 201 13.15 10.92 18.09
N GLU A 202 14.16 11.16 18.94
CA GLU A 202 14.98 12.37 18.91
C GLU A 202 15.71 12.54 17.57
N ILE A 203 16.29 11.47 17.03
CA ILE A 203 16.94 11.49 15.70
C ILE A 203 15.92 11.82 14.61
N ALA A 204 14.72 11.24 14.66
CA ALA A 204 13.66 11.56 13.72
C ALA A 204 13.23 13.03 13.82
N GLN A 205 13.09 13.57 15.04
CA GLN A 205 12.79 14.99 15.23
C GLN A 205 13.91 15.89 14.68
N GLY A 206 15.18 15.51 14.87
CA GLY A 206 16.33 16.19 14.26
C GLY A 206 16.32 16.16 12.73
N ALA A 207 15.64 15.18 12.10
CA ALA A 207 15.39 15.06 10.67
C ALA A 207 14.10 15.76 10.19
N GLY A 208 13.45 16.55 11.07
CA GLY A 208 12.27 17.35 10.75
C GLY A 208 10.94 16.62 10.94
N TYR A 209 10.92 15.47 11.63
CA TYR A 209 9.67 14.82 12.01
C TYR A 209 9.08 15.47 13.27
N HIS A 210 7.78 15.66 13.30
CA HIS A 210 7.06 16.07 14.50
C HIS A 210 6.52 14.83 15.21
N ALA A 211 6.80 14.70 16.51
CA ALA A 211 6.23 13.62 17.30
C ALA A 211 4.72 13.87 17.51
N ALA A 212 3.91 12.85 17.26
CA ALA A 212 2.47 12.93 17.38
C ALA A 212 1.87 11.65 17.98
N ARG A 213 0.78 11.78 18.75
CA ARG A 213 0.01 10.64 19.27
C ARG A 213 -1.39 10.57 18.67
N LEU A 214 -1.92 9.35 18.59
CA LEU A 214 -3.26 9.04 18.10
C LEU A 214 -4.24 8.72 19.25
N GLY A 215 -4.31 9.62 20.24
CA GLY A 215 -5.16 9.43 21.42
C GLY A 215 -4.42 8.80 22.63
N PRO A 216 -5.14 8.45 23.71
CA PRO A 216 -4.54 8.10 25.00
C PRO A 216 -4.12 6.62 25.11
N ARG A 217 -4.39 5.79 24.15
CA ARG A 217 -4.10 4.36 24.17
C ARG A 217 -2.89 4.03 23.31
N VAL A 218 -2.06 3.09 23.76
CA VAL A 218 -1.01 2.49 22.94
C VAL A 218 -1.69 1.56 21.93
N LEU A 219 -1.47 1.84 20.64
CA LEU A 219 -1.98 1.01 19.54
C LEU A 219 -0.94 -0.05 19.18
N ARG A 220 -1.41 -1.21 18.74
CA ARG A 220 -0.52 -2.21 18.13
C ARG A 220 0.10 -1.67 16.85
N THR A 221 1.27 -2.19 16.48
CA THR A 221 2.05 -1.74 15.31
C THR A 221 1.25 -1.82 14.01
N GLU A 222 0.37 -2.81 13.87
CA GLU A 222 -0.53 -2.95 12.73
C GLU A 222 -1.75 -2.02 12.80
N THR A 223 -2.20 -1.63 13.99
CA THR A 223 -3.36 -0.74 14.18
C THR A 223 -2.99 0.73 13.97
N ALA A 224 -1.78 1.11 14.37
CA ALA A 224 -1.32 2.49 14.32
C ALA A 224 -1.37 3.10 12.90
N PRO A 225 -0.89 2.44 11.84
CA PRO A 225 -0.97 2.98 10.49
C PRO A 225 -2.41 3.16 10.00
N VAL A 226 -3.32 2.26 10.36
CA VAL A 226 -4.74 2.37 9.97
C VAL A 226 -5.36 3.64 10.55
N VAL A 227 -5.17 3.87 11.85
CA VAL A 227 -5.70 5.06 12.52
C VAL A 227 -5.02 6.33 11.99
N ALA A 228 -3.68 6.31 11.81
CA ALA A 228 -2.94 7.45 11.29
C ALA A 228 -3.41 7.87 9.90
N LEU A 229 -3.52 6.91 9.00
CA LEU A 229 -3.96 7.13 7.63
C LEU A 229 -5.42 7.60 7.58
N ALA A 230 -6.34 6.97 8.33
CA ALA A 230 -7.73 7.40 8.38
C ALA A 230 -7.88 8.84 8.89
N VAL A 231 -7.14 9.22 9.93
CA VAL A 231 -7.15 10.60 10.44
C VAL A 231 -6.55 11.57 9.41
N ALA A 232 -5.47 11.18 8.73
CA ALA A 232 -4.87 12.03 7.69
C ALA A 232 -5.82 12.22 6.50
N GLN A 233 -6.51 11.18 6.05
CA GLN A 233 -7.50 11.28 4.97
C GLN A 233 -8.69 12.16 5.38
N GLN A 234 -9.16 12.07 6.62
CA GLN A 234 -10.21 12.93 7.14
C GLN A 234 -9.80 14.39 7.22
N LEU A 235 -8.54 14.67 7.59
CA LEU A 235 -8.07 16.05 7.76
C LEU A 235 -7.67 16.71 6.44
N TRP A 236 -7.05 15.96 5.53
CA TRP A 236 -6.35 16.52 4.36
C TRP A 236 -6.62 15.78 3.04
N GLY A 237 -7.20 14.60 3.09
CA GLY A 237 -7.44 13.74 1.93
C GLY A 237 -8.87 13.78 1.40
N ASP A 238 -9.49 12.61 1.29
CA ASP A 238 -10.76 12.35 0.60
C ASP A 238 -11.87 11.70 1.45
N PHE A 239 -11.68 11.63 2.78
CA PHE A 239 -12.70 11.13 3.72
C PHE A 239 -13.63 12.25 4.23
#